data_6e7daa3de01290a712b5f2c026c806d9
#
_entry.id   6e7daa3de01290a712b5f2c026c806d9
#
_cell.length_a   1.000
_cell.length_b   1.000
_cell.length_c   1.000
_cell.angle_alpha   90.00
_cell.angle_beta   90.00
_cell.angle_gamma   90.00
#
_symmetry.space_group_name_H-M   'P 1'
#
loop_
_entity.id
_entity.type
_entity.pdbx_description
1 polymer ?
#
loop_
_entity_poly.entity_id
_entity_poly.type
_entity_poly.pdbx_seq_one_letter_code
_entity_poly.pdbx_strand_id
1 'polypeptide(L)'
;MNASKFKQAIKNKASELGFFYCGFSKVAFLEEEAPRLETWLKNNYQGSMSYMANHFDKRLNPKLLVDDANTVISLLLNYHTETQQTDPLAPKISKYAYGEDYHFVIKDKLNELLSFMKQEIGAIEGRVFVDSAPVMDKVWAQKAGLGWMGKNTNLIHPKEGSFFFIAEIITDLVIEEDGPMKDYCGTCTKCIDACPTEAIVAPYVVDGSKCISHLTIELKDAVLPDQFRGKMDNWMFGCDVCQDVCPWNKFGKINNEKRFQPSAQLLDLNQNDWEDLEQETFQALFKNSAVKRTKFEGLKRNISFLK
;
A
#
# COMPACT_ATOMS: atom_id res chain seq x y z
N MET A 1 -4.75 4.23 -34.76
CA MET A 1 -3.36 4.26 -34.23
C MET A 1 -2.98 2.87 -33.73
N ASN A 2 -1.71 2.49 -33.77
CA ASN A 2 -1.27 1.14 -33.40
C ASN A 2 -1.27 0.99 -31.85
N ALA A 3 -1.72 -0.13 -31.29
CA ALA A 3 -1.79 -0.42 -29.85
C ALA A 3 -0.46 -0.14 -29.10
N SER A 4 0.67 -0.36 -29.74
CA SER A 4 2.01 -0.05 -29.22
C SER A 4 2.23 1.45 -28.98
N LYS A 5 1.66 2.33 -29.82
CA LYS A 5 1.74 3.79 -29.65
C LYS A 5 0.94 4.24 -28.43
N PHE A 6 -0.24 3.67 -28.21
CA PHE A 6 -1.05 3.98 -27.05
C PHE A 6 -0.37 3.53 -25.75
N LYS A 7 0.20 2.31 -25.75
CA LYS A 7 0.97 1.81 -24.61
C LYS A 7 2.07 2.78 -24.19
N GLN A 8 2.85 3.28 -25.16
CA GLN A 8 3.93 4.23 -24.88
C GLN A 8 3.39 5.60 -24.43
N ALA A 9 2.32 6.11 -25.04
CA ALA A 9 1.70 7.38 -24.66
C ALA A 9 1.17 7.34 -23.22
N ILE A 10 0.53 6.25 -22.81
CA ILE A 10 0.07 6.04 -21.43
C ILE A 10 1.25 6.01 -20.46
N LYS A 11 2.33 5.27 -20.78
CA LYS A 11 3.54 5.23 -19.94
C LYS A 11 4.18 6.62 -19.79
N ASN A 12 4.25 7.39 -20.87
CA ASN A 12 4.80 8.75 -20.84
C ASN A 12 3.94 9.67 -19.98
N LYS A 13 2.62 9.68 -20.17
CA LYS A 13 1.71 10.51 -19.37
C LYS A 13 1.73 10.10 -17.90
N ALA A 14 1.78 8.81 -17.60
CA ALA A 14 1.95 8.32 -16.22
C ALA A 14 3.23 8.86 -15.58
N SER A 15 4.34 8.87 -16.31
CA SER A 15 5.62 9.44 -15.85
C SER A 15 5.53 10.95 -15.61
N GLU A 16 4.88 11.71 -16.49
CA GLU A 16 4.62 13.16 -16.32
C GLU A 16 3.82 13.44 -15.05
N LEU A 17 2.86 12.56 -14.72
CA LEU A 17 2.05 12.64 -13.51
C LEU A 17 2.82 12.21 -12.24
N GLY A 18 4.07 11.75 -12.37
CA GLY A 18 4.94 11.37 -11.26
C GLY A 18 4.88 9.89 -10.88
N PHE A 19 4.11 9.05 -11.60
CA PHE A 19 4.24 7.60 -11.46
C PHE A 19 5.58 7.17 -12.03
N PHE A 20 6.37 6.43 -11.27
CA PHE A 20 7.70 6.05 -11.75
C PHE A 20 7.73 4.74 -12.55
N TYR A 21 6.66 3.94 -12.43
CA TYR A 21 6.43 2.76 -13.28
C TYR A 21 4.94 2.61 -13.63
N CYS A 22 4.70 2.10 -14.85
CA CYS A 22 3.39 1.78 -15.39
C CYS A 22 3.51 0.48 -16.17
N GLY A 23 2.72 -0.52 -15.82
CA GLY A 23 2.70 -1.83 -16.44
C GLY A 23 1.28 -2.29 -16.79
N PHE A 24 1.19 -3.26 -17.68
CA PHE A 24 -0.06 -3.74 -18.25
C PHE A 24 -0.18 -5.24 -18.05
N SER A 25 -1.34 -5.70 -17.61
CA SER A 25 -1.68 -7.10 -17.52
C SER A 25 -3.03 -7.37 -18.17
N LYS A 26 -3.17 -8.53 -18.80
CA LYS A 26 -4.43 -8.97 -19.38
C LYS A 26 -5.41 -9.35 -18.28
N VAL A 27 -6.65 -8.88 -18.38
CA VAL A 27 -7.72 -9.28 -17.45
C VAL A 27 -8.01 -10.77 -17.59
N ALA A 28 -7.96 -11.47 -16.46
CA ALA A 28 -8.33 -12.87 -16.31
C ALA A 28 -8.86 -13.12 -14.91
N PHE A 29 -9.55 -14.22 -14.69
CA PHE A 29 -9.83 -14.71 -13.35
C PHE A 29 -8.51 -15.13 -12.67
N LEU A 30 -8.33 -14.76 -11.39
CA LEU A 30 -7.12 -15.03 -10.63
C LEU A 30 -7.18 -16.44 -9.98
N GLU A 31 -7.13 -17.49 -10.80
CA GLU A 31 -7.33 -18.87 -10.36
C GLU A 31 -6.35 -19.31 -9.28
N GLU A 32 -5.08 -18.89 -9.37
CA GLU A 32 -4.06 -19.23 -8.38
C GLU A 32 -4.26 -18.52 -7.04
N GLU A 33 -4.88 -17.34 -7.05
CA GLU A 33 -5.10 -16.54 -5.83
C GLU A 33 -6.36 -16.97 -5.07
N ALA A 34 -7.33 -17.58 -5.73
CA ALA A 34 -8.57 -18.03 -5.10
C ALA A 34 -8.31 -18.98 -3.90
N PRO A 35 -7.56 -20.10 -4.05
CA PRO A 35 -7.27 -20.98 -2.92
C PRO A 35 -6.36 -20.35 -1.87
N ARG A 36 -5.47 -19.40 -2.25
CA ARG A 36 -4.63 -18.65 -1.30
C ARG A 36 -5.46 -17.76 -0.41
N LEU A 37 -6.36 -16.96 -1.00
CA LEU A 37 -7.26 -16.07 -0.28
C LEU A 37 -8.21 -16.86 0.62
N GLU A 38 -8.80 -17.96 0.10
CA GLU A 38 -9.69 -18.82 0.88
C GLU A 38 -8.98 -19.42 2.10
N THR A 39 -7.75 -19.95 1.91
CA THR A 39 -6.97 -20.51 3.02
C THR A 39 -6.61 -19.45 4.05
N TRP A 40 -6.25 -18.23 3.61
CA TRP A 40 -5.92 -17.12 4.47
C TRP A 40 -7.12 -16.69 5.32
N LEU A 41 -8.31 -16.63 4.72
CA LEU A 41 -9.58 -16.35 5.42
C LEU A 41 -9.98 -17.46 6.39
N LYS A 42 -9.85 -18.73 6.01
CA LYS A 42 -10.13 -19.89 6.88
C LYS A 42 -9.25 -19.91 8.14
N ASN A 43 -8.01 -19.43 8.02
CA ASN A 43 -7.09 -19.31 9.15
C ASN A 43 -7.34 -18.05 10.00
N ASN A 44 -8.35 -17.22 9.69
CA ASN A 44 -8.64 -15.93 10.33
C ASN A 44 -7.47 -14.95 10.30
N TYR A 45 -6.59 -15.05 9.31
CA TYR A 45 -5.42 -14.18 9.18
C TYR A 45 -5.77 -12.73 8.79
N GLN A 46 -7.03 -12.46 8.39
CA GLN A 46 -7.52 -11.10 8.16
C GLN A 46 -7.70 -10.31 9.48
N GLY A 47 -7.72 -10.98 10.64
CA GLY A 47 -8.02 -10.33 11.90
C GLY A 47 -9.38 -9.61 11.87
N SER A 48 -9.43 -8.35 12.30
CA SER A 48 -10.65 -7.54 12.31
C SER A 48 -11.07 -6.99 10.93
N MET A 49 -10.27 -7.23 9.86
CA MET A 49 -10.57 -6.78 8.49
C MET A 49 -11.63 -7.67 7.82
N SER A 50 -12.85 -7.71 8.37
CA SER A 50 -13.97 -8.52 7.85
C SER A 50 -14.30 -8.21 6.39
N TYR A 51 -14.02 -6.99 5.93
CA TYR A 51 -14.18 -6.57 4.53
C TYR A 51 -13.33 -7.39 3.55
N MET A 52 -12.28 -8.07 4.01
CA MET A 52 -11.47 -8.95 3.15
C MET A 52 -12.23 -10.19 2.66
N ALA A 53 -13.21 -10.67 3.44
CA ALA A 53 -14.12 -11.73 3.03
C ALA A 53 -15.22 -11.24 2.08
N ASN A 54 -15.51 -9.93 2.10
CA ASN A 54 -16.54 -9.36 1.25
C ASN A 54 -16.08 -9.29 -0.21
N HIS A 55 -17.05 -9.52 -1.12
CA HIS A 55 -16.80 -9.41 -2.56
C HIS A 55 -15.68 -10.34 -3.08
N PHE A 56 -15.59 -11.55 -2.53
CA PHE A 56 -14.57 -12.54 -2.90
C PHE A 56 -14.45 -12.69 -4.41
N ASP A 57 -15.56 -12.86 -5.13
CA ASP A 57 -15.56 -13.03 -6.59
C ASP A 57 -15.04 -11.78 -7.32
N LYS A 58 -15.38 -10.57 -6.84
CA LYS A 58 -14.91 -9.32 -7.44
C LYS A 58 -13.40 -9.13 -7.27
N ARG A 59 -12.83 -9.62 -6.14
CA ARG A 59 -11.37 -9.57 -5.91
C ARG A 59 -10.61 -10.40 -6.94
N LEU A 60 -11.21 -11.51 -7.38
CA LEU A 60 -10.60 -12.45 -8.30
C LEU A 60 -10.92 -12.15 -9.77
N ASN A 61 -11.98 -11.40 -10.05
CA ASN A 61 -12.44 -11.15 -11.40
C ASN A 61 -12.71 -9.67 -11.67
N PRO A 62 -11.78 -8.94 -12.32
CA PRO A 62 -11.96 -7.53 -12.65
C PRO A 62 -13.17 -7.23 -13.53
N LYS A 63 -13.67 -8.19 -14.31
CA LYS A 63 -14.88 -8.03 -15.13
C LYS A 63 -16.15 -7.79 -14.31
N LEU A 64 -16.12 -8.14 -13.02
CA LEU A 64 -17.22 -7.83 -12.09
C LEU A 64 -17.11 -6.41 -11.50
N LEU A 65 -16.06 -5.68 -11.81
CA LEU A 65 -15.84 -4.28 -11.41
C LEU A 65 -16.00 -3.30 -12.55
N VAL A 66 -15.60 -3.71 -13.77
CA VAL A 66 -15.70 -2.94 -15.00
C VAL A 66 -16.17 -3.87 -16.10
N ASP A 67 -17.29 -3.53 -16.72
CA ASP A 67 -17.85 -4.31 -17.81
C ASP A 67 -16.86 -4.34 -18.99
N ASP A 68 -16.81 -5.47 -19.69
CA ASP A 68 -15.93 -5.71 -20.84
C ASP A 68 -14.42 -5.43 -20.57
N ALA A 69 -14.00 -5.41 -19.32
CA ALA A 69 -12.60 -5.19 -18.96
C ALA A 69 -11.66 -6.17 -19.69
N ASN A 70 -10.61 -5.63 -20.30
CA ASN A 70 -9.58 -6.36 -21.03
C ASN A 70 -8.18 -6.17 -20.47
N THR A 71 -7.89 -4.99 -19.91
CA THR A 71 -6.58 -4.65 -19.37
C THR A 71 -6.68 -4.07 -17.96
N VAL A 72 -5.77 -4.52 -17.07
CA VAL A 72 -5.45 -3.82 -15.82
C VAL A 72 -4.13 -3.09 -16.05
N ILE A 73 -4.15 -1.77 -15.90
CA ILE A 73 -2.98 -0.90 -15.91
C ILE A 73 -2.61 -0.66 -14.47
N SER A 74 -1.47 -1.21 -14.02
CA SER A 74 -0.95 -0.99 -12.68
C SER A 74 0.13 0.08 -12.71
N LEU A 75 0.14 0.95 -11.70
CA LEU A 75 1.07 2.07 -11.58
C LEU A 75 1.68 2.10 -10.19
N LEU A 76 2.94 2.54 -10.11
CA LEU A 76 3.64 2.69 -8.84
C LEU A 76 3.95 4.17 -8.59
N LEU A 77 3.58 4.67 -7.40
CA LEU A 77 3.89 6.03 -6.95
C LEU A 77 4.74 5.97 -5.68
N ASN A 78 5.96 6.52 -5.75
CA ASN A 78 6.94 6.47 -4.68
C ASN A 78 6.53 7.35 -3.48
N TYR A 79 6.68 6.80 -2.25
CA TYR A 79 6.59 7.56 -1.00
C TYR A 79 7.85 7.45 -0.13
N HIS A 80 8.90 6.82 -0.65
CA HIS A 80 10.14 6.63 0.10
C HIS A 80 10.71 7.96 0.59
N THR A 81 11.04 8.04 1.87
CA THR A 81 11.67 9.19 2.51
C THR A 81 12.70 8.72 3.53
N GLU A 82 13.77 9.49 3.68
CA GLU A 82 14.75 9.35 4.76
C GLU A 82 14.44 10.29 5.93
N THR A 83 13.41 11.13 5.79
CA THR A 83 12.97 12.03 6.85
C THR A 83 12.47 11.23 8.05
N GLN A 84 12.91 11.62 9.24
CA GLN A 84 12.54 11.00 10.51
C GLN A 84 12.08 12.08 11.49
N GLN A 85 11.33 11.67 12.52
CA GLN A 85 10.99 12.53 13.63
C GLN A 85 12.28 12.97 14.35
N THR A 86 12.31 14.20 14.84
CA THR A 86 13.50 14.82 15.46
C THR A 86 13.87 14.13 16.77
N ASP A 87 12.86 13.74 17.56
CA ASP A 87 13.06 13.00 18.80
C ASP A 87 13.08 11.48 18.52
N PRO A 88 14.21 10.78 18.76
CA PRO A 88 14.30 9.33 18.53
C PRO A 88 13.44 8.51 19.51
N LEU A 89 12.97 9.09 20.61
CA LEU A 89 12.07 8.46 21.57
C LEU A 89 10.59 8.66 21.22
N ALA A 90 10.28 9.56 20.29
CA ALA A 90 8.92 9.77 19.82
C ALA A 90 8.31 8.50 19.23
N PRO A 91 7.03 8.18 19.49
CA PRO A 91 6.34 7.09 18.85
C PRO A 91 6.35 7.21 17.33
N LYS A 92 6.59 6.08 16.62
CA LYS A 92 6.80 6.03 15.19
C LYS A 92 5.50 6.01 14.40
N ILE A 93 5.50 6.69 13.27
CA ILE A 93 4.48 6.59 12.22
C ILE A 93 5.11 5.99 10.97
N SER A 94 4.43 5.06 10.29
CA SER A 94 4.89 4.50 9.02
C SER A 94 5.05 5.60 7.96
N LYS A 95 6.12 5.55 7.19
CA LYS A 95 6.50 6.57 6.18
C LYS A 95 5.38 6.92 5.20
N TYR A 96 4.54 5.93 4.85
CA TYR A 96 3.44 6.15 3.90
C TYR A 96 2.38 7.16 4.41
N ALA A 97 2.31 7.38 5.72
CA ALA A 97 1.31 8.22 6.36
C ALA A 97 1.85 9.61 6.80
N TYR A 98 3.05 9.97 6.41
CA TYR A 98 3.67 11.23 6.80
C TYR A 98 3.00 12.47 6.17
N GLY A 99 2.56 12.36 4.94
CA GLY A 99 1.94 13.47 4.22
C GLY A 99 0.43 13.37 4.09
N GLU A 100 -0.06 13.93 3.00
CA GLU A 100 -1.47 13.84 2.63
C GLU A 100 -1.87 12.41 2.32
N ASP A 101 -3.13 12.09 2.58
CA ASP A 101 -3.71 10.77 2.32
C ASP A 101 -3.55 10.42 0.83
N TYR A 102 -2.81 9.34 0.58
CA TYR A 102 -2.46 8.87 -0.75
C TYR A 102 -3.69 8.53 -1.61
N HIS A 103 -4.82 8.20 -1.00
CA HIS A 103 -6.05 7.96 -1.75
C HIS A 103 -6.48 9.18 -2.57
N PHE A 104 -6.35 10.40 -2.01
CA PHE A 104 -6.67 11.63 -2.74
C PHE A 104 -5.62 11.92 -3.80
N VAL A 105 -4.33 11.91 -3.40
CA VAL A 105 -3.21 12.22 -4.30
C VAL A 105 -3.21 11.34 -5.55
N ILE A 106 -3.34 10.02 -5.35
CA ILE A 106 -3.28 9.05 -6.43
C ILE A 106 -4.54 9.12 -7.28
N LYS A 107 -5.71 9.24 -6.68
CA LYS A 107 -6.97 9.31 -7.41
C LYS A 107 -7.05 10.52 -8.34
N ASP A 108 -6.52 11.67 -7.90
CA ASP A 108 -6.42 12.86 -8.76
C ASP A 108 -5.58 12.56 -10.01
N LYS A 109 -4.39 11.98 -9.82
CA LYS A 109 -3.47 11.61 -10.90
C LYS A 109 -4.04 10.54 -11.83
N LEU A 110 -4.72 9.53 -11.29
CA LEU A 110 -5.36 8.47 -12.09
C LEU A 110 -6.52 9.02 -12.94
N ASN A 111 -7.33 9.93 -12.39
CA ASN A 111 -8.41 10.55 -13.14
C ASN A 111 -7.87 11.41 -14.30
N GLU A 112 -6.74 12.12 -14.09
CA GLU A 112 -6.08 12.86 -15.17
C GLU A 112 -5.54 11.91 -16.24
N LEU A 113 -4.92 10.78 -15.84
CA LEU A 113 -4.44 9.78 -16.78
C LEU A 113 -5.59 9.15 -17.58
N LEU A 114 -6.68 8.77 -16.93
CA LEU A 114 -7.85 8.21 -17.60
C LEU A 114 -8.50 9.22 -18.57
N SER A 115 -8.55 10.50 -18.17
CA SER A 115 -9.05 11.58 -19.05
C SER A 115 -8.15 11.74 -20.28
N PHE A 116 -6.84 11.73 -20.12
CA PHE A 116 -5.88 11.73 -21.22
C PHE A 116 -6.09 10.51 -22.15
N MET A 117 -6.25 9.31 -21.60
CA MET A 117 -6.51 8.11 -22.38
C MET A 117 -7.78 8.25 -23.22
N LYS A 118 -8.87 8.79 -22.66
CA LYS A 118 -10.12 9.04 -23.39
C LYS A 118 -9.95 10.05 -24.51
N GLN A 119 -9.14 11.08 -24.34
CA GLN A 119 -8.87 12.09 -25.35
C GLN A 119 -8.02 11.55 -26.49
N GLU A 120 -6.97 10.79 -26.20
CA GLU A 120 -6.01 10.30 -27.20
C GLU A 120 -6.48 9.06 -27.96
N ILE A 121 -7.25 8.19 -27.29
CA ILE A 121 -7.63 6.88 -27.84
C ILE A 121 -9.06 6.90 -28.37
N GLY A 122 -9.96 7.67 -27.76
CA GLY A 122 -11.36 7.73 -28.08
C GLY A 122 -12.25 7.09 -27.02
N ALA A 123 -13.41 6.60 -27.43
CA ALA A 123 -14.39 6.01 -26.52
C ALA A 123 -13.82 4.72 -25.88
N ILE A 124 -13.37 4.83 -24.64
CA ILE A 124 -12.97 3.72 -23.79
C ILE A 124 -13.70 3.81 -22.46
N GLU A 125 -14.05 2.67 -21.90
CA GLU A 125 -14.56 2.57 -20.54
C GLU A 125 -13.44 2.16 -19.58
N GLY A 126 -13.44 2.77 -18.41
CA GLY A 126 -12.44 2.46 -17.38
C GLY A 126 -12.76 3.11 -16.05
N ARG A 127 -12.24 2.48 -14.99
CA ARG A 127 -12.34 2.97 -13.61
C ARG A 127 -10.99 2.95 -12.93
N VAL A 128 -10.79 3.92 -12.05
CA VAL A 128 -9.58 4.08 -11.25
C VAL A 128 -9.78 3.45 -9.87
N PHE A 129 -8.73 2.82 -9.37
CA PHE A 129 -8.73 2.12 -8.08
C PHE A 129 -7.46 2.47 -7.31
N VAL A 130 -7.62 2.62 -6.00
CA VAL A 130 -6.55 2.81 -5.03
C VAL A 130 -7.01 2.15 -3.73
N ASP A 131 -6.40 1.03 -3.35
CA ASP A 131 -6.54 0.33 -2.07
C ASP A 131 -7.99 -0.01 -1.62
N SER A 132 -8.91 0.95 -1.68
CA SER A 132 -10.25 0.87 -1.06
C SER A 132 -11.30 0.00 -1.80
N ALA A 133 -10.94 -0.62 -2.92
CA ALA A 133 -11.83 -1.47 -3.71
C ALA A 133 -11.47 -2.97 -3.57
N PRO A 134 -12.37 -3.89 -3.95
CA PRO A 134 -12.05 -5.32 -3.97
C PRO A 134 -11.19 -5.68 -5.20
N VAL A 135 -9.99 -5.10 -5.28
CA VAL A 135 -8.94 -5.37 -6.26
C VAL A 135 -7.76 -6.01 -5.54
N MET A 136 -7.08 -6.95 -6.14
CA MET A 136 -5.84 -7.54 -5.62
C MET A 136 -4.64 -6.78 -6.19
N ASP A 137 -4.46 -5.53 -5.74
CA ASP A 137 -3.51 -4.54 -6.30
C ASP A 137 -2.11 -5.14 -6.50
N LYS A 138 -1.55 -5.78 -5.47
CA LYS A 138 -0.20 -6.37 -5.53
C LYS A 138 -0.09 -7.49 -6.57
N VAL A 139 -1.15 -8.28 -6.74
CA VAL A 139 -1.18 -9.38 -7.72
C VAL A 139 -1.22 -8.83 -9.14
N TRP A 140 -2.05 -7.82 -9.39
CA TRP A 140 -2.13 -7.18 -10.69
C TRP A 140 -0.83 -6.47 -11.05
N ALA A 141 -0.23 -5.75 -10.11
CA ALA A 141 1.07 -5.11 -10.31
C ALA A 141 2.20 -6.13 -10.57
N GLN A 142 2.16 -7.30 -9.92
CA GLN A 142 3.09 -8.41 -10.22
C GLN A 142 2.87 -8.95 -11.64
N LYS A 143 1.62 -9.18 -12.06
CA LYS A 143 1.28 -9.63 -13.42
C LYS A 143 1.67 -8.61 -14.47
N ALA A 144 1.60 -7.31 -14.14
CA ALA A 144 2.02 -6.21 -15.00
C ALA A 144 3.54 -5.98 -15.04
N GLY A 145 4.34 -6.85 -14.42
CA GLY A 145 5.80 -6.78 -14.45
C GLY A 145 6.41 -5.67 -13.59
N LEU A 146 5.68 -5.17 -12.59
CA LEU A 146 6.15 -4.07 -11.76
C LEU A 146 6.95 -4.50 -10.53
N GLY A 147 7.09 -5.80 -10.32
CA GLY A 147 7.82 -6.36 -9.20
C GLY A 147 7.45 -7.83 -8.97
N TRP A 148 7.97 -8.37 -7.88
CA TRP A 148 7.56 -9.69 -7.40
C TRP A 148 6.98 -9.59 -6.00
N MET A 149 6.16 -10.56 -5.62
CA MET A 149 5.68 -10.69 -4.26
C MET A 149 6.84 -11.07 -3.35
N GLY A 150 7.18 -10.21 -2.38
CA GLY A 150 8.19 -10.51 -1.38
C GLY A 150 7.69 -11.48 -0.30
N LYS A 151 8.61 -12.13 0.44
CA LYS A 151 8.25 -13.01 1.56
C LYS A 151 7.46 -12.30 2.67
N ASN A 152 7.55 -10.97 2.75
CA ASN A 152 6.74 -10.10 3.63
C ASN A 152 5.40 -9.69 3.02
N THR A 153 5.01 -10.27 1.88
CA THR A 153 3.80 -9.94 1.10
C THR A 153 3.72 -8.52 0.54
N ASN A 154 4.81 -7.76 0.53
CA ASN A 154 4.88 -6.52 -0.22
C ASN A 154 5.36 -6.79 -1.65
N LEU A 155 4.88 -5.97 -2.60
CA LEU A 155 5.47 -5.95 -3.93
C LEU A 155 6.85 -5.31 -3.84
N ILE A 156 7.86 -5.93 -4.47
CA ILE A 156 9.23 -5.45 -4.48
C ILE A 156 9.67 -5.20 -5.92
N HIS A 157 10.07 -3.96 -6.22
CA HIS A 157 10.65 -3.60 -7.50
C HIS A 157 12.18 -3.64 -7.44
N PRO A 158 12.90 -4.19 -8.44
CA PRO A 158 14.34 -4.44 -8.36
C PRO A 158 15.21 -3.18 -8.24
N LYS A 159 14.69 -2.01 -8.62
CA LYS A 159 15.42 -0.74 -8.59
C LYS A 159 14.92 0.24 -7.53
N GLU A 160 13.70 0.04 -7.01
CA GLU A 160 13.04 1.02 -6.15
C GLU A 160 12.61 0.43 -4.79
N GLY A 161 12.85 -0.87 -4.57
CA GLY A 161 12.44 -1.51 -3.32
C GLY A 161 10.93 -1.69 -3.22
N SER A 162 10.33 -1.32 -2.09
CA SER A 162 8.90 -1.52 -1.82
C SER A 162 8.20 -0.30 -1.20
N PHE A 163 8.87 0.84 -1.04
CA PHE A 163 8.27 2.06 -0.50
C PHE A 163 7.50 2.84 -1.57
N PHE A 164 6.43 2.23 -2.11
CA PHE A 164 5.55 2.83 -3.09
C PHE A 164 4.10 2.40 -2.89
N PHE A 165 3.19 3.24 -3.32
CA PHE A 165 1.78 2.90 -3.48
C PHE A 165 1.55 2.22 -4.81
N ILE A 166 0.51 1.36 -4.84
CA ILE A 166 0.03 0.71 -6.05
C ILE A 166 -1.32 1.32 -6.40
N ALA A 167 -1.55 1.51 -7.69
CA ALA A 167 -2.77 2.08 -8.21
C ALA A 167 -3.15 1.40 -9.52
N GLU A 168 -4.44 1.29 -9.82
CA GLU A 168 -4.92 0.61 -11.02
C GLU A 168 -5.93 1.44 -11.81
N ILE A 169 -5.86 1.26 -13.13
CA ILE A 169 -6.96 1.55 -14.05
C ILE A 169 -7.39 0.23 -14.67
N ILE A 170 -8.62 -0.18 -14.45
CA ILE A 170 -9.23 -1.32 -15.14
C ILE A 170 -10.04 -0.77 -16.31
N THR A 171 -9.80 -1.26 -17.54
CA THR A 171 -10.37 -0.71 -18.76
C THR A 171 -10.70 -1.81 -19.78
N ASP A 172 -11.65 -1.51 -20.66
CA ASP A 172 -12.00 -2.31 -21.84
C ASP A 172 -10.94 -2.26 -22.95
N LEU A 173 -9.99 -1.34 -22.85
CA LEU A 173 -8.91 -1.17 -23.84
C LEU A 173 -8.06 -2.45 -23.93
N VAL A 174 -7.80 -2.91 -25.16
CA VAL A 174 -6.92 -4.05 -25.42
C VAL A 174 -5.50 -3.56 -25.65
N ILE A 175 -4.60 -3.87 -24.73
CA ILE A 175 -3.17 -3.55 -24.81
C ILE A 175 -2.36 -4.82 -24.52
N GLU A 176 -1.23 -4.98 -25.22
CA GLU A 176 -0.28 -6.07 -24.97
C GLU A 176 0.28 -5.99 -23.55
N GLU A 177 0.21 -7.10 -22.83
CA GLU A 177 0.74 -7.21 -21.46
C GLU A 177 2.28 -7.14 -21.39
N ASP A 178 2.79 -6.69 -20.23
CA ASP A 178 4.24 -6.64 -19.97
C ASP A 178 4.74 -7.99 -19.38
N GLY A 179 3.85 -8.74 -18.76
CA GLY A 179 4.14 -10.04 -18.13
C GLY A 179 4.88 -9.93 -16.80
N PRO A 180 4.83 -10.98 -15.97
CA PRO A 180 5.43 -10.99 -14.65
C PRO A 180 6.95 -11.08 -14.69
N MET A 181 7.60 -10.56 -13.64
CA MET A 181 9.03 -10.76 -13.44
C MET A 181 9.33 -11.87 -12.44
N LYS A 182 10.59 -12.33 -12.45
CA LYS A 182 11.09 -13.38 -11.56
C LYS A 182 11.16 -12.90 -10.11
N ASP A 183 10.96 -13.82 -9.16
CA ASP A 183 11.21 -13.60 -7.73
C ASP A 183 12.71 -13.59 -7.42
N TYR A 184 13.16 -12.58 -6.68
CA TYR A 184 14.55 -12.41 -6.26
C TYR A 184 14.73 -12.43 -4.74
N CYS A 185 13.75 -12.89 -3.96
CA CYS A 185 13.91 -13.07 -2.51
C CYS A 185 14.92 -14.17 -2.17
N GLY A 186 15.01 -15.24 -2.99
CA GLY A 186 15.96 -16.32 -2.79
C GLY A 186 15.89 -16.93 -1.39
N THR A 187 17.03 -17.13 -0.74
CA THR A 187 17.14 -17.71 0.60
C THR A 187 16.99 -16.65 1.73
N CYS A 188 16.86 -15.36 1.41
CA CYS A 188 16.79 -14.28 2.41
C CYS A 188 15.53 -14.42 3.30
N THR A 189 15.69 -14.26 4.62
CA THR A 189 14.63 -14.32 5.63
C THR A 189 14.56 -13.06 6.51
N LYS A 190 15.33 -12.00 6.20
CA LYS A 190 15.47 -10.82 7.05
C LYS A 190 14.15 -10.21 7.52
N CYS A 191 13.15 -10.13 6.65
CA CYS A 191 11.84 -9.59 7.01
C CYS A 191 11.05 -10.49 7.96
N ILE A 192 11.23 -11.80 7.87
CA ILE A 192 10.61 -12.79 8.76
C ILE A 192 11.27 -12.68 10.14
N ASP A 193 12.60 -12.71 10.16
CA ASP A 193 13.41 -12.70 11.40
C ASP A 193 13.24 -11.38 12.17
N ALA A 194 13.05 -10.26 11.49
CA ALA A 194 12.91 -8.94 12.09
C ALA A 194 11.49 -8.59 12.53
N CYS A 195 10.47 -9.39 12.17
CA CYS A 195 9.08 -9.06 12.51
C CYS A 195 8.85 -9.14 14.02
N PRO A 196 8.59 -8.02 14.75
CA PRO A 196 8.58 -8.03 16.22
C PRO A 196 7.47 -8.88 16.82
N THR A 197 6.38 -9.07 16.06
CA THR A 197 5.18 -9.81 16.47
C THR A 197 5.05 -11.16 15.79
N GLU A 198 6.06 -11.58 15.01
CA GLU A 198 6.04 -12.82 14.25
C GLU A 198 4.80 -12.96 13.34
N ALA A 199 4.37 -11.82 12.77
CA ALA A 199 3.21 -11.78 11.89
C ALA A 199 3.44 -12.45 10.54
N ILE A 200 4.70 -12.55 10.07
CA ILE A 200 5.05 -13.27 8.84
C ILE A 200 5.23 -14.74 9.22
N VAL A 201 4.13 -15.49 9.20
CA VAL A 201 4.07 -16.87 9.72
C VAL A 201 4.73 -17.90 8.80
N ALA A 202 4.87 -17.57 7.54
CA ALA A 202 5.62 -18.34 6.53
C ALA A 202 6.02 -17.38 5.39
N PRO A 203 7.00 -17.74 4.55
CA PRO A 203 7.27 -16.99 3.34
C PRO A 203 5.98 -16.74 2.54
N TYR A 204 5.72 -15.47 2.21
CA TYR A 204 4.54 -15.01 1.45
C TYR A 204 3.19 -15.13 2.19
N VAL A 205 3.21 -15.38 3.51
CA VAL A 205 2.00 -15.49 4.32
C VAL A 205 2.11 -14.61 5.57
N VAL A 206 1.22 -13.62 5.67
CA VAL A 206 1.11 -12.74 6.84
C VAL A 206 -0.19 -13.03 7.58
N ASP A 207 -0.07 -13.31 8.88
CA ASP A 207 -1.19 -13.26 9.81
C ASP A 207 -1.45 -11.79 10.18
N GLY A 208 -2.45 -11.19 9.54
CA GLY A 208 -2.81 -9.79 9.77
C GLY A 208 -3.15 -9.53 11.23
N SER A 209 -3.76 -10.49 11.94
CA SER A 209 -4.15 -10.31 13.34
C SER A 209 -2.98 -10.04 14.29
N LYS A 210 -1.74 -10.42 13.86
CA LYS A 210 -0.50 -10.17 14.60
C LYS A 210 0.27 -8.96 14.07
N CYS A 211 -0.05 -8.46 12.87
CA CYS A 211 0.71 -7.37 12.25
C CYS A 211 0.50 -6.05 12.98
N ILE A 212 1.58 -5.35 13.33
CA ILE A 212 1.51 -4.03 13.98
C ILE A 212 0.67 -3.05 13.17
N SER A 213 0.75 -3.08 11.83
CA SER A 213 -0.07 -2.23 10.99
C SER A 213 -1.57 -2.51 11.19
N HIS A 214 -1.98 -3.78 11.26
CA HIS A 214 -3.37 -4.12 11.58
C HIS A 214 -3.76 -3.66 12.99
N LEU A 215 -2.93 -3.94 13.99
CA LEU A 215 -3.22 -3.59 15.38
C LEU A 215 -3.39 -2.08 15.57
N THR A 216 -2.60 -1.28 14.88
CA THR A 216 -2.58 0.19 15.05
C THR A 216 -3.55 0.93 14.13
N ILE A 217 -3.97 0.33 13.01
CA ILE A 217 -4.82 0.98 12.00
C ILE A 217 -6.23 0.39 11.97
N GLU A 218 -6.33 -0.94 11.87
CA GLU A 218 -7.58 -1.64 11.56
C GLU A 218 -8.35 -2.10 12.79
N LEU A 219 -7.64 -2.50 13.85
CA LEU A 219 -8.27 -2.93 15.10
C LEU A 219 -8.98 -1.74 15.76
N LYS A 220 -10.28 -1.89 16.04
CA LYS A 220 -11.13 -0.84 16.62
C LYS A 220 -11.47 -1.08 18.10
N ASP A 221 -10.97 -2.16 18.67
CA ASP A 221 -11.16 -2.48 20.08
C ASP A 221 -10.59 -1.38 20.98
N ALA A 222 -11.18 -1.18 22.14
CA ALA A 222 -10.73 -0.14 23.08
C ALA A 222 -9.33 -0.39 23.64
N VAL A 223 -8.86 -1.65 23.62
CA VAL A 223 -7.58 -2.08 24.16
C VAL A 223 -6.88 -2.99 23.16
N LEU A 224 -5.57 -2.83 23.00
CA LEU A 224 -4.76 -3.77 22.23
C LEU A 224 -4.51 -5.05 23.05
N PRO A 225 -4.38 -6.23 22.39
CA PRO A 225 -4.11 -7.48 23.10
C PRO A 225 -2.76 -7.45 23.86
N ASP A 226 -2.79 -7.79 25.15
CA ASP A 226 -1.61 -7.70 26.02
C ASP A 226 -0.41 -8.55 25.56
N GLN A 227 -0.64 -9.61 24.79
CA GLN A 227 0.43 -10.43 24.21
C GLN A 227 1.41 -9.67 23.31
N PHE A 228 1.04 -8.45 22.86
CA PHE A 228 1.87 -7.58 22.02
C PHE A 228 2.56 -6.47 22.82
N ARG A 229 2.33 -6.38 24.14
CA ARG A 229 3.00 -5.41 25.00
C ARG A 229 4.51 -5.65 24.96
N GLY A 230 5.27 -4.56 24.77
CA GLY A 230 6.72 -4.62 24.59
C GLY A 230 7.20 -5.13 23.21
N LYS A 231 6.28 -5.50 22.31
CA LYS A 231 6.61 -6.00 20.96
C LYS A 231 6.26 -5.02 19.83
N MET A 232 5.78 -3.81 20.16
CA MET A 232 5.33 -2.84 19.16
C MET A 232 6.47 -2.03 18.53
N ASP A 233 7.73 -2.19 18.99
CA ASP A 233 8.89 -1.45 18.48
C ASP A 233 8.63 0.06 18.34
N ASN A 234 7.90 0.63 19.30
CA ASN A 234 7.49 2.05 19.34
C ASN A 234 6.63 2.54 18.17
N TRP A 235 5.96 1.66 17.40
CA TRP A 235 5.04 2.02 16.33
C TRP A 235 3.65 2.36 16.88
N MET A 236 3.24 3.63 16.76
CA MET A 236 1.87 4.05 17.10
C MET A 236 0.92 4.00 15.92
N PHE A 237 1.42 4.01 14.67
CA PHE A 237 0.61 3.94 13.45
C PHE A 237 1.38 3.29 12.30
N GLY A 238 0.87 2.17 11.80
CA GLY A 238 1.56 1.39 10.78
C GLY A 238 2.83 0.71 11.32
N CYS A 239 3.65 0.18 10.42
CA CYS A 239 4.94 -0.44 10.75
C CYS A 239 5.76 -0.63 9.47
N ASP A 240 7.02 -0.20 9.47
CA ASP A 240 7.91 -0.34 8.31
C ASP A 240 9.01 -1.40 8.51
N VAL A 241 9.05 -2.10 9.65
CA VAL A 241 10.17 -3.01 10.02
C VAL A 241 10.51 -3.99 8.91
N CYS A 242 9.53 -4.70 8.35
CA CYS A 242 9.78 -5.69 7.31
C CYS A 242 10.24 -5.08 5.97
N GLN A 243 9.96 -3.80 5.75
CA GLN A 243 10.45 -3.03 4.59
C GLN A 243 11.84 -2.46 4.86
N ASP A 244 12.08 -1.87 6.05
CA ASP A 244 13.36 -1.28 6.42
C ASP A 244 14.52 -2.29 6.38
N VAL A 245 14.28 -3.53 6.81
CA VAL A 245 15.32 -4.58 6.77
C VAL A 245 15.49 -5.23 5.40
N CYS A 246 14.59 -4.94 4.45
CA CYS A 246 14.64 -5.54 3.12
C CYS A 246 15.84 -4.99 2.33
N PRO A 247 16.79 -5.85 1.87
CA PRO A 247 17.98 -5.37 1.17
C PRO A 247 17.68 -4.68 -0.16
N TRP A 248 16.49 -4.89 -0.72
CA TRP A 248 16.08 -4.23 -1.96
C TRP A 248 15.71 -2.76 -1.75
N ASN A 249 15.32 -2.36 -0.55
CA ASN A 249 14.96 -0.96 -0.25
C ASN A 249 16.15 0.00 -0.24
N LYS A 250 17.40 -0.51 -0.15
CA LYS A 250 18.60 0.32 -0.31
C LYS A 250 18.76 0.96 -1.69
N PHE A 251 18.02 0.49 -2.69
CA PHE A 251 18.06 1.02 -4.05
C PHE A 251 16.97 2.07 -4.31
N GLY A 252 16.00 2.18 -3.40
CA GLY A 252 14.88 3.11 -3.55
C GLY A 252 15.33 4.57 -3.56
N LYS A 253 14.79 5.34 -4.50
CA LYS A 253 15.02 6.79 -4.55
C LYS A 253 14.07 7.50 -3.61
N ILE A 254 14.47 8.65 -3.09
CA ILE A 254 13.60 9.53 -2.32
C ILE A 254 12.50 10.07 -3.23
N ASN A 255 11.27 10.13 -2.72
CA ASN A 255 10.14 10.67 -3.46
C ASN A 255 10.23 12.21 -3.61
N ASN A 256 9.68 12.72 -4.72
CA ASN A 256 9.59 14.16 -5.01
C ASN A 256 8.14 14.69 -4.91
N GLU A 257 7.19 13.86 -4.46
CA GLU A 257 5.80 14.30 -4.33
C GLU A 257 5.65 15.21 -3.11
N LYS A 258 5.33 16.47 -3.36
CA LYS A 258 5.23 17.48 -2.31
C LYS A 258 4.10 17.18 -1.32
N ARG A 259 3.01 16.57 -1.80
CA ARG A 259 1.86 16.18 -0.97
C ARG A 259 2.19 15.06 0.01
N PHE A 260 3.27 14.29 -0.20
CA PHE A 260 3.73 13.23 0.71
C PHE A 260 4.75 13.69 1.74
N GLN A 261 5.19 14.95 1.69
CA GLN A 261 6.16 15.45 2.66
C GLN A 261 5.49 15.69 4.01
N PRO A 262 6.13 15.27 5.14
CA PRO A 262 5.62 15.57 6.47
C PRO A 262 5.66 17.07 6.77
N SER A 263 4.75 17.54 7.60
CA SER A 263 4.85 18.91 8.15
C SER A 263 5.97 18.99 9.18
N ALA A 264 6.60 20.17 9.30
CA ALA A 264 7.59 20.42 10.34
C ALA A 264 7.00 20.15 11.74
N GLN A 265 5.75 20.55 11.98
CA GLN A 265 5.06 20.31 13.24
C GLN A 265 5.00 18.81 13.59
N LEU A 266 4.74 17.92 12.60
CA LEU A 266 4.71 16.49 12.85
C LEU A 266 6.08 15.93 13.24
N LEU A 267 7.14 16.45 12.63
CA LEU A 267 8.51 15.98 12.86
C LEU A 267 9.07 16.44 14.21
N ASP A 268 8.64 17.59 14.70
CA ASP A 268 9.17 18.22 15.91
C ASP A 268 8.48 17.75 17.21
N LEU A 269 7.37 16.98 17.10
CA LEU A 269 6.71 16.43 18.30
C LEU A 269 7.62 15.40 18.99
N ASN A 270 7.90 15.67 20.26
CA ASN A 270 8.66 14.78 21.14
C ASN A 270 7.74 13.75 21.83
N GLN A 271 8.34 12.83 22.60
CA GLN A 271 7.59 11.79 23.31
C GLN A 271 6.47 12.37 24.20
N ASN A 272 6.74 13.42 24.97
CA ASN A 272 5.75 14.02 25.88
C ASN A 272 4.60 14.66 25.11
N ASP A 273 4.89 15.35 24.01
CA ASP A 273 3.86 15.96 23.14
C ASP A 273 2.89 14.91 22.60
N TRP A 274 3.38 13.71 22.27
CA TRP A 274 2.53 12.60 21.84
C TRP A 274 1.71 12.01 23.00
N GLU A 275 2.29 11.92 24.18
CA GLU A 275 1.58 11.45 25.38
C GLU A 275 0.45 12.42 25.77
N ASP A 276 0.69 13.72 25.66
CA ASP A 276 -0.26 14.77 26.00
C ASP A 276 -1.10 15.23 24.79
N LEU A 277 -1.04 14.49 23.66
CA LEU A 277 -1.77 14.85 22.44
C LEU A 277 -3.25 15.10 22.72
N GLU A 278 -3.73 16.28 22.38
CA GLU A 278 -5.13 16.70 22.46
C GLU A 278 -5.87 16.50 21.13
N GLN A 279 -7.20 16.45 21.20
CA GLN A 279 -8.04 16.19 20.03
C GLN A 279 -7.93 17.28 18.98
N GLU A 280 -7.81 18.55 19.38
CA GLU A 280 -7.65 19.70 18.48
C GLU A 280 -6.33 19.61 17.70
N THR A 281 -5.24 19.27 18.39
CA THR A 281 -3.92 19.05 17.76
C THR A 281 -3.96 17.87 16.79
N PHE A 282 -4.59 16.75 17.16
CA PHE A 282 -4.79 15.62 16.27
C PHE A 282 -5.56 16.02 15.00
N GLN A 283 -6.66 16.78 15.14
CA GLN A 283 -7.47 17.22 14.01
C GLN A 283 -6.69 18.16 13.08
N ALA A 284 -5.86 19.04 13.62
CA ALA A 284 -5.02 19.95 12.84
C ALA A 284 -3.92 19.19 12.08
N LEU A 285 -3.16 18.33 12.77
CA LEU A 285 -2.05 17.56 12.19
C LEU A 285 -2.52 16.59 11.10
N PHE A 286 -3.64 15.91 11.33
CA PHE A 286 -4.08 14.80 10.49
C PHE A 286 -5.33 15.09 9.66
N LYS A 287 -5.62 16.37 9.39
CA LYS A 287 -6.83 16.81 8.65
C LYS A 287 -7.03 16.02 7.34
N ASN A 288 -5.98 15.86 6.56
CA ASN A 288 -5.97 15.18 5.27
C ASN A 288 -4.97 14.01 5.25
N SER A 289 -4.70 13.38 6.38
CA SER A 289 -3.74 12.29 6.51
C SER A 289 -4.44 10.94 6.64
N ALA A 290 -3.78 9.88 6.19
CA ALA A 290 -4.21 8.50 6.39
C ALA A 290 -4.31 8.11 7.88
N VAL A 291 -3.58 8.79 8.77
CA VAL A 291 -3.64 8.59 10.23
C VAL A 291 -5.04 8.84 10.78
N LYS A 292 -5.84 9.70 10.14
CA LYS A 292 -7.24 9.98 10.53
C LYS A 292 -8.12 8.71 10.58
N ARG A 293 -7.76 7.64 9.86
CA ARG A 293 -8.49 6.37 9.83
C ARG A 293 -8.60 5.71 11.21
N THR A 294 -7.57 5.83 12.05
CA THR A 294 -7.59 5.26 13.40
C THR A 294 -8.38 6.09 14.40
N LYS A 295 -8.74 7.34 14.05
CA LYS A 295 -9.36 8.35 14.92
C LYS A 295 -8.47 8.74 16.10
N PHE A 296 -8.85 9.76 16.84
CA PHE A 296 -8.12 10.25 17.99
C PHE A 296 -7.98 9.20 19.08
N GLU A 297 -9.10 8.56 19.45
CA GLU A 297 -9.14 7.55 20.50
C GLU A 297 -8.25 6.34 20.17
N GLY A 298 -8.24 5.91 18.91
CA GLY A 298 -7.40 4.81 18.46
C GLY A 298 -5.92 5.16 18.52
N LEU A 299 -5.53 6.38 18.13
CA LEU A 299 -4.14 6.83 18.22
C LEU A 299 -3.69 6.96 19.67
N LYS A 300 -4.51 7.55 20.56
CA LYS A 300 -4.24 7.65 22.00
C LYS A 300 -4.12 6.26 22.65
N ARG A 301 -5.00 5.32 22.29
CA ARG A 301 -4.88 3.93 22.72
C ARG A 301 -3.53 3.34 22.31
N ASN A 302 -3.12 3.53 21.06
CA ASN A 302 -1.86 3.00 20.55
C ASN A 302 -0.68 3.58 21.32
N ILE A 303 -0.62 4.91 21.50
CA ILE A 303 0.43 5.59 22.27
C ILE A 303 0.49 5.07 23.73
N SER A 304 -0.66 4.94 24.38
CA SER A 304 -0.74 4.45 25.75
C SER A 304 -0.27 2.98 25.88
N PHE A 305 -0.42 2.18 24.83
CA PHE A 305 0.00 0.79 24.81
C PHE A 305 1.52 0.61 24.68
N LEU A 306 2.24 1.62 24.19
CA LEU A 306 3.71 1.60 24.03
C LEU A 306 4.47 1.75 25.35
N LYS A 307 3.80 2.16 26.42
CA LYS A 307 4.35 2.32 27.79
C LYS A 307 4.53 0.97 28.52
#